data_e1c8eec602ea4df1ee50db390c1134fb
#
_entry.id   e1c8eec602ea4df1ee50db390c1134fb
#
_cell.length_a   1.000
_cell.length_b   1.000
_cell.length_c   1.000
_cell.angle_alpha   90.00
_cell.angle_beta   90.00
_cell.angle_gamma   90.00
#
_symmetry.space_group_name_H-M   'P 1'
#
loop_
_entity.id
_entity.type
_entity.pdbx_description
1 polymer ?
#
loop_
_entity_poly.entity_id
_entity_poly.type
_entity_poly.pdbx_seq_one_letter_code
_entity_poly.pdbx_strand_id
1 'polypeptide(L)'
;DEFLMAAVYIMSEGNYEVILCECGVRTFADHTRNTLDLSIVPAVQKVSHLPILVDPSHGTGKRDKVLPMARAAIAVGADGVLVEVHHQPEKALSDGPQSIYPAQFARMMDEIEQIAPIVERHLPRGIHVDAPAAETH
;
A
#
# COMPACT_ATOMS: atom_id res chain seq x y z
N ASP A 1 -7.03 17.94 7.42
CA ASP A 1 -7.47 17.92 8.84
C ASP A 1 -8.50 16.82 9.12
N GLU A 2 -9.54 16.61 8.28
CA GLU A 2 -10.60 15.61 8.51
C GLU A 2 -10.05 14.18 8.67
N PHE A 3 -9.06 13.80 7.87
CA PHE A 3 -8.41 12.50 7.93
C PHE A 3 -7.80 12.20 9.31
N LEU A 4 -7.08 13.16 9.90
CA LEU A 4 -6.53 13.03 11.24
C LEU A 4 -7.60 13.13 12.32
N MET A 5 -8.65 13.92 12.12
CA MET A 5 -9.77 14.03 13.06
C MET A 5 -10.52 12.70 13.20
N ALA A 6 -10.68 11.94 12.12
CA ALA A 6 -11.26 10.59 12.18
C ALA A 6 -10.45 9.66 13.10
N ALA A 7 -9.12 9.69 13.02
CA ALA A 7 -8.26 8.94 13.93
C ALA A 7 -8.40 9.40 15.39
N VAL A 8 -8.50 10.72 15.63
CA VAL A 8 -8.70 11.27 16.98
C VAL A 8 -10.02 10.77 17.59
N TYR A 9 -11.10 10.69 16.82
CA TYR A 9 -12.38 10.14 17.30
C TYR A 9 -12.23 8.69 17.75
N ILE A 10 -11.55 7.84 16.97
CA ILE A 10 -11.30 6.43 17.33
C ILE A 10 -10.49 6.35 18.62
N MET A 11 -9.43 7.15 18.73
CA MET A 11 -8.57 7.17 19.91
C MET A 11 -9.29 7.70 21.15
N SER A 12 -10.21 8.63 21.01
CA SER A 12 -11.01 9.16 22.14
C SER A 12 -11.95 8.13 22.77
N GLU A 13 -12.32 7.09 22.00
CA GLU A 13 -13.08 5.94 22.51
C GLU A 13 -12.18 4.84 23.12
N GLY A 14 -10.87 5.12 23.29
CA GLY A 14 -9.91 4.24 23.98
C GLY A 14 -9.15 3.26 23.06
N ASN A 15 -9.34 3.32 21.75
CA ASN A 15 -8.54 2.53 20.81
C ASN A 15 -7.37 3.36 20.25
N TYR A 16 -6.17 3.08 20.73
CA TYR A 16 -4.95 3.76 20.30
C TYR A 16 -4.21 3.02 19.17
N GLU A 17 -4.65 1.83 18.79
CA GLU A 17 -4.07 1.04 17.70
C GLU A 17 -4.70 1.46 16.37
N VAL A 18 -4.33 2.65 15.89
CA VAL A 18 -4.86 3.25 14.67
C VAL A 18 -3.76 3.38 13.63
N ILE A 19 -4.05 2.94 12.41
CA ILE A 19 -3.20 3.08 11.23
C ILE A 19 -3.95 3.90 10.20
N LEU A 20 -3.30 4.90 9.63
CA LEU A 20 -3.84 5.70 8.54
C LEU A 20 -3.55 5.02 7.21
N CYS A 21 -4.44 5.15 6.23
CA CYS A 21 -4.25 4.58 4.89
C CYS A 21 -4.68 5.55 3.80
N GLU A 22 -3.74 5.93 2.94
CA GLU A 22 -4.01 6.73 1.74
C GLU A 22 -4.51 5.79 0.62
N CYS A 23 -5.79 5.91 0.26
CA CYS A 23 -6.46 5.09 -0.75
C CYS A 23 -6.82 5.88 -2.02
N GLY A 24 -6.34 7.10 -2.16
CA GLY A 24 -6.58 7.98 -3.30
C GLY A 24 -7.83 8.84 -3.19
N VAL A 25 -7.82 9.91 -3.95
CA VAL A 25 -8.93 10.86 -4.08
C VAL A 25 -9.44 10.90 -5.50
N ARG A 26 -10.75 11.11 -5.68
CA ARG A 26 -11.34 11.25 -6.98
C ARG A 26 -10.90 12.57 -7.63
N THR A 27 -10.33 12.49 -8.83
CA THR A 27 -9.93 13.64 -9.64
C THR A 27 -10.49 13.52 -11.06
N PHE A 28 -10.15 14.44 -11.94
CA PHE A 28 -10.46 14.38 -13.37
C PHE A 28 -9.53 13.45 -14.17
N ALA A 29 -8.51 12.85 -13.54
CA ALA A 29 -7.64 11.86 -14.19
C ALA A 29 -8.45 10.60 -14.53
N ASP A 30 -8.31 10.10 -15.76
CA ASP A 30 -9.07 8.96 -16.29
C ASP A 30 -8.24 7.69 -16.46
N HIS A 31 -6.92 7.80 -16.32
CA HIS A 31 -5.98 6.68 -16.43
C HIS A 31 -5.91 5.81 -15.16
N THR A 32 -6.52 6.26 -14.05
CA THR A 32 -6.65 5.53 -12.78
C THR A 32 -8.07 5.70 -12.23
N ARG A 33 -8.47 4.84 -11.26
CA ARG A 33 -9.73 5.01 -10.54
C ARG A 33 -9.72 6.27 -9.69
N ASN A 34 -8.66 6.44 -8.91
CA ASN A 34 -8.39 7.61 -8.08
C ASN A 34 -6.95 8.06 -8.29
N THR A 35 -6.64 9.27 -7.88
CA THR A 35 -5.26 9.77 -7.81
C THR A 35 -4.73 9.55 -6.39
N LEU A 36 -3.62 8.85 -6.25
CA LEU A 36 -2.91 8.73 -4.97
C LEU A 36 -2.15 10.01 -4.67
N ASP A 37 -2.40 10.59 -3.50
CA ASP A 37 -1.64 11.73 -3.00
C ASP A 37 -0.51 11.24 -2.09
N LEU A 38 0.64 10.94 -2.67
CA LEU A 38 1.81 10.52 -1.91
C LEU A 38 2.39 11.63 -1.03
N SER A 39 2.06 12.89 -1.29
CA SER A 39 2.51 14.01 -0.46
C SER A 39 1.87 14.03 0.93
N ILE A 40 0.75 13.32 1.11
CA ILE A 40 0.11 13.15 2.42
C ILE A 40 1.01 12.42 3.42
N VAL A 41 1.91 11.54 2.96
CA VAL A 41 2.79 10.75 3.83
C VAL A 41 3.68 11.67 4.67
N PRO A 42 4.57 12.51 4.09
CA PRO A 42 5.38 13.42 4.89
C PRO A 42 4.56 14.48 5.61
N ALA A 43 3.39 14.87 5.09
CA ALA A 43 2.51 15.82 5.76
C ALA A 43 1.95 15.26 7.08
N VAL A 44 1.50 13.99 7.08
CA VAL A 44 1.02 13.30 8.28
C VAL A 44 2.16 13.06 9.27
N GLN A 45 3.30 12.56 8.81
CA GLN A 45 4.46 12.27 9.65
C GLN A 45 4.99 13.49 10.39
N LYS A 46 4.79 14.68 9.83
CA LYS A 46 5.17 15.94 10.48
C LYS A 46 4.30 16.30 11.70
N VAL A 47 3.05 15.87 11.71
CA VAL A 47 2.04 16.31 12.70
C VAL A 47 1.44 15.17 13.53
N SER A 48 1.75 13.92 13.21
CA SER A 48 1.23 12.73 13.87
C SER A 48 2.30 11.66 14.00
N HIS A 49 2.19 10.85 15.06
CA HIS A 49 3.01 9.64 15.27
C HIS A 49 2.35 8.37 14.71
N LEU A 50 1.12 8.49 14.20
CA LEU A 50 0.39 7.34 13.68
C LEU A 50 1.05 6.81 12.40
N PRO A 51 1.15 5.48 12.25
CA PRO A 51 1.64 4.89 11.01
C PRO A 51 0.73 5.26 9.84
N ILE A 52 1.34 5.50 8.68
CA ILE A 52 0.62 5.76 7.44
C ILE A 52 1.01 4.76 6.35
N LEU A 53 0.01 4.02 5.86
CA LEU A 53 0.10 3.14 4.70
C LEU A 53 -0.37 3.85 3.44
N VAL A 54 0.02 3.31 2.30
CA VAL A 54 -0.52 3.67 0.99
C VAL A 54 -1.14 2.44 0.35
N ASP A 55 -2.32 2.60 -0.24
CA ASP A 55 -3.05 1.55 -0.95
C ASP A 55 -3.02 1.79 -2.47
N PRO A 56 -2.03 1.27 -3.18
CA PRO A 56 -1.96 1.41 -4.64
C PRO A 56 -3.00 0.58 -5.39
N SER A 57 -3.53 -0.48 -4.77
CA SER A 57 -4.53 -1.33 -5.39
C SER A 57 -5.86 -0.60 -5.55
N HIS A 58 -6.46 -0.15 -4.45
CA HIS A 58 -7.73 0.58 -4.48
C HIS A 58 -7.56 2.00 -5.02
N GLY A 59 -6.40 2.63 -4.74
CA GLY A 59 -6.10 3.95 -5.26
C GLY A 59 -6.07 3.98 -6.77
N THR A 60 -5.30 3.11 -7.42
CA THR A 60 -5.19 3.11 -8.89
C THR A 60 -6.30 2.33 -9.58
N GLY A 61 -6.79 1.25 -8.97
CA GLY A 61 -7.78 0.33 -9.56
C GLY A 61 -7.24 -0.50 -10.72
N LYS A 62 -5.91 -0.53 -10.93
CA LYS A 62 -5.26 -1.18 -12.08
C LYS A 62 -3.99 -1.90 -11.67
N ARG A 63 -3.92 -3.21 -11.99
CA ARG A 63 -2.81 -4.12 -11.65
C ARG A 63 -1.44 -3.62 -12.10
N ASP A 64 -1.34 -3.09 -13.32
CA ASP A 64 -0.09 -2.60 -13.90
C ASP A 64 0.52 -1.41 -13.16
N LYS A 65 -0.29 -0.72 -12.36
CA LYS A 65 0.12 0.44 -11.57
C LYS A 65 0.49 0.12 -10.11
N VAL A 66 0.12 -1.06 -9.62
CA VAL A 66 0.33 -1.42 -8.21
C VAL A 66 1.82 -1.42 -7.84
N LEU A 67 2.66 -2.15 -8.59
CA LEU A 67 4.08 -2.23 -8.30
C LEU A 67 4.81 -0.87 -8.39
N PRO A 68 4.64 -0.08 -9.46
CA PRO A 68 5.25 1.25 -9.54
C PRO A 68 4.84 2.16 -8.38
N MET A 69 3.57 2.16 -8.01
CA MET A 69 3.07 3.01 -6.94
C MET A 69 3.46 2.50 -5.55
N ALA A 70 3.59 1.18 -5.35
CA ALA A 70 4.14 0.62 -4.12
C ALA A 70 5.59 1.07 -3.88
N ARG A 71 6.44 1.03 -4.92
CA ARG A 71 7.82 1.56 -4.85
C ARG A 71 7.84 3.04 -4.47
N ALA A 72 7.00 3.85 -5.12
CA ALA A 72 6.91 5.27 -4.86
C ALA A 72 6.43 5.57 -3.42
N ALA A 73 5.47 4.77 -2.91
CA ALA A 73 4.98 4.88 -1.55
C ALA A 73 6.08 4.63 -0.51
N ILE A 74 6.89 3.58 -0.69
CA ILE A 74 8.03 3.33 0.22
C ILE A 74 9.09 4.42 0.05
N ALA A 75 9.39 4.83 -1.19
CA ALA A 75 10.41 5.86 -1.45
C ALA A 75 10.05 7.23 -0.83
N VAL A 76 8.78 7.56 -0.69
CA VAL A 76 8.34 8.78 0.01
C VAL A 76 8.34 8.63 1.54
N GLY A 77 8.60 7.43 2.05
CA GLY A 77 8.72 7.14 3.48
C GLY A 77 7.45 6.60 4.15
N ALA A 78 6.49 6.06 3.41
CA ALA A 78 5.34 5.37 4.00
C ALA A 78 5.79 4.22 4.92
N ASP A 79 5.01 3.94 5.96
CA ASP A 79 5.28 2.87 6.92
C ASP A 79 4.91 1.49 6.36
N GLY A 80 4.21 1.44 5.23
CA GLY A 80 3.91 0.23 4.49
C GLY A 80 2.96 0.47 3.32
N VAL A 81 2.60 -0.64 2.66
CA VAL A 81 1.61 -0.65 1.56
C VAL A 81 0.54 -1.70 1.84
N LEU A 82 -0.67 -1.43 1.36
CA LEU A 82 -1.79 -2.35 1.38
C LEU A 82 -2.09 -2.73 -0.08
N VAL A 83 -2.06 -4.03 -0.39
CA VAL A 83 -2.27 -4.50 -1.76
C VAL A 83 -3.20 -5.72 -1.82
N GLU A 84 -3.95 -5.79 -2.90
CA GLU A 84 -4.79 -6.94 -3.24
C GLU A 84 -3.95 -7.99 -3.98
N VAL A 85 -3.95 -9.22 -3.47
CA VAL A 85 -3.25 -10.37 -4.08
C VAL A 85 -4.25 -11.49 -4.32
N HIS A 86 -4.26 -12.06 -5.52
CA HIS A 86 -5.11 -13.19 -5.84
C HIS A 86 -4.39 -14.15 -6.80
N HIS A 87 -4.52 -15.47 -6.57
CA HIS A 87 -3.87 -16.50 -7.41
C HIS A 87 -4.45 -16.58 -8.83
N GLN A 88 -5.73 -16.19 -8.98
CA GLN A 88 -6.46 -16.12 -10.26
C GLN A 88 -7.31 -14.85 -10.30
N PRO A 89 -6.71 -13.66 -10.50
CA PRO A 89 -7.42 -12.38 -10.43
C PRO A 89 -8.66 -12.29 -11.33
N GLU A 90 -8.67 -13.02 -12.46
CA GLU A 90 -9.78 -13.07 -13.41
C GLU A 90 -11.03 -13.76 -12.81
N LYS A 91 -10.85 -14.56 -11.76
CA LYS A 91 -11.91 -15.28 -11.03
C LYS A 91 -12.18 -14.70 -9.65
N ALA A 92 -11.53 -13.59 -9.30
CA ALA A 92 -11.77 -12.94 -8.02
C ALA A 92 -13.24 -12.49 -7.91
N LEU A 93 -13.82 -12.69 -6.73
CA LEU A 93 -15.20 -12.27 -6.46
C LEU A 93 -15.32 -10.73 -6.42
N SER A 94 -14.24 -10.03 -6.07
CA SER A 94 -14.12 -8.58 -6.08
C SER A 94 -12.69 -8.20 -6.48
N ASP A 95 -12.49 -6.95 -6.92
CA ASP A 95 -11.20 -6.29 -7.09
C ASP A 95 -10.17 -7.00 -8.01
N GLY A 96 -10.62 -7.91 -8.87
CA GLY A 96 -9.79 -8.65 -9.81
C GLY A 96 -8.91 -7.76 -10.71
N PRO A 97 -9.42 -6.64 -11.28
CA PRO A 97 -8.63 -5.76 -12.16
C PRO A 97 -7.39 -5.14 -11.49
N GLN A 98 -7.42 -4.95 -10.18
CA GLN A 98 -6.33 -4.36 -9.40
C GLN A 98 -5.50 -5.39 -8.61
N SER A 99 -6.01 -6.62 -8.45
CA SER A 99 -5.30 -7.70 -7.75
C SER A 99 -4.04 -8.12 -8.52
N ILE A 100 -2.92 -8.19 -7.83
CA ILE A 100 -1.67 -8.71 -8.37
C ILE A 100 -1.56 -10.21 -8.16
N TYR A 101 -0.76 -10.89 -8.98
CA TYR A 101 -0.44 -12.30 -8.81
C TYR A 101 0.57 -12.52 -7.67
N PRO A 102 0.61 -13.73 -7.02
CA PRO A 102 1.61 -14.03 -5.99
C PRO A 102 3.06 -13.79 -6.43
N ALA A 103 3.39 -14.11 -7.68
CA ALA A 103 4.74 -13.85 -8.21
C ALA A 103 5.06 -12.34 -8.32
N GLN A 104 4.05 -11.51 -8.64
CA GLN A 104 4.21 -10.05 -8.63
C GLN A 104 4.37 -9.51 -7.21
N PHE A 105 3.65 -10.10 -6.23
CA PHE A 105 3.81 -9.75 -4.83
C PHE A 105 5.22 -10.08 -4.32
N ALA A 106 5.74 -11.29 -4.61
CA ALA A 106 7.11 -11.67 -4.25
C ALA A 106 8.12 -10.67 -4.81
N ARG A 107 8.03 -10.36 -6.10
CA ARG A 107 8.89 -9.34 -6.73
C ARG A 107 8.75 -7.97 -6.05
N MET A 108 7.54 -7.55 -5.71
CA MET A 108 7.30 -6.28 -5.01
C MET A 108 8.01 -6.25 -3.66
N MET A 109 7.97 -7.36 -2.91
CA MET A 109 8.66 -7.46 -1.61
C MET A 109 10.17 -7.38 -1.75
N ASP A 110 10.76 -8.06 -2.76
CA ASP A 110 12.19 -7.97 -3.06
C ASP A 110 12.63 -6.52 -3.40
N GLU A 111 11.81 -5.80 -4.16
CA GLU A 111 12.06 -4.41 -4.53
C GLU A 111 11.90 -3.46 -3.31
N ILE A 112 10.90 -3.68 -2.47
CA ILE A 112 10.70 -2.91 -1.23
C ILE A 112 11.87 -3.12 -0.27
N GLU A 113 12.38 -4.33 -0.12
CA GLU A 113 13.54 -4.61 0.73
C GLU A 113 14.79 -3.82 0.32
N GLN A 114 14.93 -3.52 -0.97
CA GLN A 114 16.03 -2.70 -1.49
C GLN A 114 15.80 -1.20 -1.30
N ILE A 115 14.56 -0.72 -1.36
CA ILE A 115 14.21 0.71 -1.25
C ILE A 115 14.11 1.16 0.21
N ALA A 116 13.52 0.33 1.08
CA ALA A 116 13.22 0.69 2.47
C ALA A 116 14.43 1.25 3.25
N PRO A 117 15.65 0.67 3.17
CA PRO A 117 16.81 1.19 3.87
C PRO A 117 17.21 2.61 3.45
N ILE A 118 16.93 3.01 2.20
CA ILE A 118 17.24 4.35 1.67
C ILE A 118 16.45 5.43 2.42
N VAL A 119 15.26 5.08 2.90
CA VAL A 119 14.36 5.97 3.65
C VAL A 119 14.29 5.59 5.14
N GLU A 120 15.33 4.91 5.65
CA GLU A 120 15.46 4.51 7.06
C GLU A 120 14.31 3.63 7.57
N ARG A 121 13.71 2.82 6.67
CA ARG A 121 12.70 1.81 6.96
C ARG A 121 13.29 0.41 6.85
N HIS A 122 12.72 -0.54 7.59
CA HIS A 122 13.14 -1.93 7.56
C HIS A 122 11.93 -2.84 7.55
N LEU A 123 12.01 -3.91 6.77
CA LEU A 123 11.01 -4.97 6.86
C LEU A 123 11.09 -5.70 8.20
N PRO A 124 9.96 -6.13 8.77
CA PRO A 124 9.95 -6.94 9.97
C PRO A 124 10.77 -8.23 9.74
N ARG A 125 11.67 -8.55 10.66
CA ARG A 125 12.43 -9.80 10.60
C ARG A 125 11.47 -10.99 10.81
N GLY A 126 11.46 -11.94 9.88
CA GLY A 126 10.71 -13.19 10.01
C GLY A 126 9.54 -13.40 9.05
N ILE A 127 9.24 -12.45 8.16
CA ILE A 127 8.31 -12.69 7.06
C ILE A 127 9.12 -13.12 5.82
N HIS A 128 9.64 -14.37 5.84
CA HIS A 128 10.02 -15.04 4.60
C HIS A 128 8.74 -15.62 4.00
N VAL A 129 8.23 -14.99 2.96
CA VAL A 129 7.25 -15.62 2.07
C VAL A 129 8.04 -16.50 1.13
N ASP A 130 8.13 -17.79 1.44
CA ASP A 130 8.68 -18.77 0.48
C ASP A 130 7.84 -18.66 -0.79
N ALA A 131 8.49 -18.29 -1.90
CA ALA A 131 7.83 -18.25 -3.19
C ALA A 131 7.35 -19.68 -3.52
N PRO A 132 6.07 -19.89 -3.89
CA PRO A 132 5.63 -21.20 -4.32
C PRO A 132 6.48 -21.63 -5.51
N ALA A 133 7.00 -22.85 -5.44
CA ALA A 133 7.78 -23.45 -6.53
C ALA A 133 6.98 -23.29 -7.83
N ALA A 134 7.64 -22.79 -8.87
CA ALA A 134 7.04 -22.65 -10.19
C ALA A 134 6.55 -24.03 -10.65
N GLU A 135 5.25 -24.23 -10.72
CA GLU A 135 4.66 -25.40 -11.37
C GLU A 135 4.98 -25.25 -12.87
N THR A 136 5.98 -26.00 -13.31
CA THR A 136 6.26 -26.22 -14.73
C THR A 136 5.15 -27.09 -15.30
N HIS A 137 4.28 -26.48 -16.09
CA HIS A 137 3.41 -27.18 -17.05
C HIS A 137 3.76 -26.71 -18.46
#